data_67f173829d383f88342b857a3a5215bc
#
_entry.id   67f173829d383f88342b857a3a5215bc
#
_cell.length_a   1.000
_cell.length_b   1.000
_cell.length_c   1.000
_cell.angle_alpha   90.00
_cell.angle_beta   90.00
_cell.angle_gamma   90.00
#
_symmetry.space_group_name_H-M   'P 1'
#
loop_
_entity.id
_entity.type
_entity.pdbx_description
1 polymer ?
#
loop_
_entity_poly.entity_id
_entity_poly.type
_entity_poly.pdbx_seq_one_letter_code
_entity_poly.pdbx_strand_id
1 'polypeptide(L)'
;FISGTGKFIGRFCGPVSGNVLLRKRQYQSIEQQEFAAGIVQNILYGKLRNSKAVLQRSARNLPDGEIRAALMVAAEQITELARQLKGSPSIDSMRGIEGAAASVYFAQFDHMLRSEAFTFTVRSRRPPRNEVNAVLSFVYMLLTREVQSALETVGLDPAAGYLHTLRPGRPSLALDLMEELR
;
A
#
# COMPACT_ATOMS: atom_id res chain seq x y z
N PHE A 1 5.71 19.33 8.73
CA PHE A 1 6.31 19.29 10.08
C PHE A 1 5.57 18.27 10.93
N ILE A 2 6.33 17.40 11.55
CA ILE A 2 5.83 16.41 12.50
C ILE A 2 6.59 16.56 13.81
N SER A 3 5.93 16.24 14.94
CA SER A 3 6.60 16.19 16.25
C SER A 3 7.55 14.98 16.35
N GLY A 4 8.43 14.95 17.33
CA GLY A 4 9.27 13.79 17.64
C GLY A 4 8.47 12.52 17.97
N THR A 5 7.17 12.64 18.32
CA THR A 5 6.24 11.53 18.54
C THR A 5 5.41 11.16 17.29
N GLY A 6 5.75 11.71 16.11
CA GLY A 6 5.05 11.44 14.86
C GLY A 6 3.72 12.18 14.66
N LYS A 7 3.34 13.09 15.57
CA LYS A 7 2.13 13.89 15.43
C LYS A 7 2.32 14.95 14.36
N PHE A 8 1.37 15.05 13.42
CA PHE A 8 1.35 16.15 12.45
C PHE A 8 1.13 17.49 13.18
N ILE A 9 2.04 18.43 12.97
CA ILE A 9 1.99 19.77 13.55
C ILE A 9 1.42 20.77 12.53
N GLY A 10 1.86 20.67 11.27
CA GLY A 10 1.45 21.56 10.21
C GLY A 10 2.28 21.35 8.95
N ARG A 11 1.86 21.99 7.87
CA ARG A 11 2.59 22.04 6.62
C ARG A 11 2.75 23.48 6.16
N PHE A 12 3.85 23.77 5.52
CA PHE A 12 4.02 25.01 4.78
C PHE A 12 3.56 24.76 3.35
N CYS A 13 2.59 25.51 2.88
CA CYS A 13 2.12 25.46 1.50
C CYS A 13 2.36 26.83 0.85
N GLY A 14 2.95 26.83 -0.33
CA GLY A 14 2.95 28.00 -1.18
C GLY A 14 1.53 28.31 -1.73
N PRO A 15 1.37 29.37 -2.51
CA PRO A 15 0.10 29.67 -3.15
C PRO A 15 -0.38 28.47 -3.98
N VAL A 16 -1.69 28.22 -4.00
CA VAL A 16 -2.31 27.18 -4.81
C VAL A 16 -2.25 27.62 -6.28
N SER A 17 -1.09 27.44 -6.89
CA SER A 17 -0.81 27.79 -8.30
C SER A 17 -0.91 26.59 -9.25
N GLY A 18 -1.43 25.46 -8.76
CA GLY A 18 -1.49 24.23 -9.53
C GLY A 18 -2.43 24.31 -10.73
N ASN A 19 -2.20 23.45 -11.69
CA ASN A 19 -3.00 23.32 -12.91
C ASN A 19 -4.45 22.91 -12.58
N VAL A 20 -5.36 23.86 -12.60
CA VAL A 20 -6.79 23.63 -12.30
C VAL A 20 -7.43 22.63 -13.28
N LEU A 21 -6.94 22.58 -14.53
CA LEU A 21 -7.44 21.62 -15.53
C LEU A 21 -7.05 20.19 -15.17
N LEU A 22 -5.86 19.98 -14.58
CA LEU A 22 -5.42 18.69 -14.08
C LEU A 22 -6.33 18.20 -12.94
N ARG A 23 -6.63 19.04 -11.96
CA ARG A 23 -7.56 18.70 -10.86
C ARG A 23 -8.97 18.41 -11.36
N LYS A 24 -9.47 19.24 -12.26
CA LYS A 24 -10.77 18.99 -12.89
C LYS A 24 -10.80 17.64 -13.58
N ARG A 25 -9.73 17.28 -14.33
CA ARG A 25 -9.62 15.98 -14.98
C ARG A 25 -9.51 14.84 -13.97
N GLN A 26 -8.76 15.02 -12.89
CA GLN A 26 -8.66 14.05 -11.80
C GLN A 26 -10.04 13.73 -11.21
N TYR A 27 -10.83 14.74 -10.84
CA TYR A 27 -12.16 14.52 -10.28
C TYR A 27 -13.10 13.83 -11.28
N GLN A 28 -13.10 14.25 -12.53
CA GLN A 28 -13.91 13.60 -13.57
C GLN A 28 -13.51 12.14 -13.79
N SER A 29 -12.23 11.81 -13.69
CA SER A 29 -11.73 10.46 -13.92
C SER A 29 -12.09 9.48 -12.80
N ILE A 30 -12.33 9.94 -11.59
CA ILE A 30 -12.80 9.09 -10.48
C ILE A 30 -14.21 8.57 -10.75
N GLU A 31 -15.05 9.36 -11.40
CA GLU A 31 -16.42 9.01 -11.76
C GLU A 31 -16.50 8.04 -12.97
N GLN A 32 -15.42 7.96 -13.75
CA GLN A 32 -15.31 7.05 -14.90
C GLN A 32 -14.89 5.66 -14.44
N GLN A 33 -15.83 4.75 -14.28
CA GLN A 33 -15.60 3.42 -13.69
C GLN A 33 -14.49 2.62 -14.39
N GLU A 34 -14.46 2.59 -15.71
CA GLU A 34 -13.41 1.87 -16.45
C GLU A 34 -12.02 2.46 -16.22
N PHE A 35 -11.91 3.79 -16.26
CA PHE A 35 -10.66 4.46 -16.01
C PHE A 35 -10.17 4.25 -14.58
N ALA A 36 -11.07 4.42 -13.60
CA ALA A 36 -10.79 4.18 -12.18
C ALA A 36 -10.35 2.72 -11.94
N ALA A 37 -11.06 1.75 -12.53
CA ALA A 37 -10.71 0.34 -12.44
C ALA A 37 -9.34 0.04 -13.03
N GLY A 38 -8.99 0.64 -14.17
CA GLY A 38 -7.66 0.49 -14.78
C GLY A 38 -6.54 1.03 -13.89
N ILE A 39 -6.73 2.19 -13.24
CA ILE A 39 -5.77 2.74 -12.28
C ILE A 39 -5.61 1.82 -11.07
N VAL A 40 -6.72 1.37 -10.48
CA VAL A 40 -6.72 0.46 -9.33
C VAL A 40 -6.03 -0.86 -9.67
N GLN A 41 -6.31 -1.43 -10.84
CA GLN A 41 -5.68 -2.66 -11.30
C GLN A 41 -4.16 -2.53 -11.38
N ASN A 42 -3.66 -1.43 -11.94
CA ASN A 42 -2.22 -1.18 -12.04
C ASN A 42 -1.56 -1.03 -10.67
N ILE A 43 -2.15 -0.26 -9.76
CA ILE A 43 -1.66 -0.07 -8.39
C ILE A 43 -1.58 -1.42 -7.67
N LEU A 44 -2.65 -2.20 -7.70
CA LEU A 44 -2.70 -3.49 -7.02
C LEU A 44 -1.77 -4.52 -7.66
N TYR A 45 -1.63 -4.51 -8.99
CA TYR A 45 -0.66 -5.36 -9.67
C TYR A 45 0.77 -5.03 -9.22
N GLY A 46 1.14 -3.75 -9.13
CA GLY A 46 2.42 -3.29 -8.60
C GLY A 46 2.65 -3.79 -7.17
N LYS A 47 1.66 -3.63 -6.29
CA LYS A 47 1.69 -4.13 -4.90
C LYS A 47 1.96 -5.64 -4.83
N LEU A 48 1.17 -6.43 -5.55
CA LEU A 48 1.28 -7.89 -5.52
C LEU A 48 2.62 -8.36 -6.08
N ARG A 49 3.09 -7.73 -7.16
CA ARG A 49 4.41 -7.99 -7.73
C ARG A 49 5.54 -7.71 -6.73
N ASN A 50 5.46 -6.59 -6.03
CA ASN A 50 6.47 -6.22 -5.04
C ASN A 50 6.42 -7.13 -3.82
N SER A 51 5.23 -7.48 -3.32
CA SER A 51 5.06 -8.47 -2.24
C SER A 51 5.68 -9.82 -2.59
N LYS A 52 5.41 -10.33 -3.81
CA LYS A 52 6.06 -11.54 -4.34
C LYS A 52 7.57 -11.41 -4.35
N ALA A 53 8.09 -10.29 -4.85
CA ALA A 53 9.54 -10.08 -4.94
C ALA A 53 10.21 -10.09 -3.56
N VAL A 54 9.57 -9.53 -2.54
CA VAL A 54 10.05 -9.55 -1.15
C VAL A 54 10.09 -10.98 -0.60
N LEU A 55 9.01 -11.77 -0.78
CA LEU A 55 8.95 -13.17 -0.36
C LEU A 55 10.08 -14.00 -1.02
N GLN A 56 10.22 -13.87 -2.34
CA GLN A 56 11.27 -14.57 -3.09
C GLN A 56 12.68 -14.16 -2.67
N ARG A 57 12.90 -12.86 -2.39
CA ARG A 57 14.18 -12.36 -1.89
C ARG A 57 14.49 -12.93 -0.51
N SER A 58 13.49 -12.97 0.38
CA SER A 58 13.63 -13.55 1.71
C SER A 58 13.94 -15.05 1.64
N ALA A 59 13.22 -15.79 0.79
CA ALA A 59 13.47 -17.22 0.56
C ALA A 59 14.89 -17.50 0.07
N ARG A 60 15.45 -16.69 -0.84
CA ARG A 60 16.82 -16.86 -1.33
C ARG A 60 17.90 -16.68 -0.27
N ASN A 61 17.61 -15.95 0.79
CA ASN A 61 18.54 -15.68 1.89
C ASN A 61 18.48 -16.75 3.00
N LEU A 62 17.61 -17.73 2.86
CA LEU A 62 17.43 -18.84 3.81
C LEU A 62 18.04 -20.13 3.25
N PRO A 63 18.55 -21.02 4.13
CA PRO A 63 18.93 -22.37 3.72
C PRO A 63 17.71 -23.14 3.20
N ASP A 64 17.94 -24.23 2.47
CA ASP A 64 16.88 -25.13 2.05
C ASP A 64 16.17 -25.72 3.28
N GLY A 65 14.83 -25.71 3.27
CA GLY A 65 14.02 -26.17 4.38
C GLY A 65 12.55 -25.69 4.27
N GLU A 66 11.78 -26.04 5.28
CA GLU A 66 10.33 -25.79 5.30
C GLU A 66 9.96 -24.30 5.19
N ILE A 67 10.70 -23.44 5.90
CA ILE A 67 10.43 -21.98 5.88
C ILE A 67 10.67 -21.42 4.48
N ARG A 68 11.76 -21.80 3.82
CA ARG A 68 12.03 -21.38 2.43
C ARG A 68 10.93 -21.86 1.49
N ALA A 69 10.52 -23.12 1.62
CA ALA A 69 9.43 -23.68 0.83
C ALA A 69 8.11 -22.93 1.06
N ALA A 70 7.76 -22.61 2.31
CA ALA A 70 6.57 -21.84 2.64
C ALA A 70 6.55 -20.45 2.00
N LEU A 71 7.69 -19.73 2.04
CA LEU A 71 7.83 -18.42 1.37
C LEU A 71 7.66 -18.52 -0.15
N MET A 72 8.17 -19.57 -0.78
CA MET A 72 8.02 -19.78 -2.23
C MET A 72 6.58 -20.14 -2.60
N VAL A 73 5.89 -20.97 -1.80
CA VAL A 73 4.46 -21.26 -1.97
C VAL A 73 3.63 -19.99 -1.85
N ALA A 74 3.89 -19.15 -0.84
CA ALA A 74 3.20 -17.89 -0.68
C ALA A 74 3.43 -16.94 -1.87
N ALA A 75 4.65 -16.88 -2.41
CA ALA A 75 4.97 -16.11 -3.60
C ALA A 75 4.18 -16.58 -4.84
N GLU A 76 3.97 -17.90 -4.98
CA GLU A 76 3.15 -18.44 -6.08
C GLU A 76 1.66 -18.15 -5.88
N GLN A 77 1.15 -18.25 -4.67
CA GLN A 77 -0.23 -17.85 -4.34
C GLN A 77 -0.49 -16.37 -4.69
N ILE A 78 0.45 -15.48 -4.37
CA ILE A 78 0.34 -14.06 -4.78
C ILE A 78 0.38 -13.91 -6.30
N THR A 79 1.15 -14.74 -7.01
CA THR A 79 1.17 -14.73 -8.48
C THR A 79 -0.19 -15.08 -9.05
N GLU A 80 -0.86 -16.09 -8.49
CA GLU A 80 -2.19 -16.48 -8.94
C GLU A 80 -3.24 -15.39 -8.65
N LEU A 81 -3.19 -14.78 -7.47
CA LEU A 81 -4.04 -13.63 -7.14
C LEU A 81 -3.81 -12.44 -8.09
N ALA A 82 -2.56 -12.19 -8.49
CA ALA A 82 -2.23 -11.14 -9.45
C ALA A 82 -2.80 -11.42 -10.86
N ARG A 83 -2.92 -12.68 -11.27
CA ARG A 83 -3.59 -13.05 -12.53
C ARG A 83 -5.10 -12.75 -12.47
N GLN A 84 -5.73 -13.00 -11.33
CA GLN A 84 -7.15 -12.75 -11.14
C GLN A 84 -7.53 -11.25 -11.23
N LEU A 85 -6.59 -10.34 -10.97
CA LEU A 85 -6.83 -8.89 -11.13
C LEU A 85 -7.25 -8.53 -12.56
N LYS A 86 -6.70 -9.19 -13.58
CA LYS A 86 -7.00 -8.89 -15.00
C LYS A 86 -8.44 -9.21 -15.39
N GLY A 87 -9.06 -10.18 -14.73
CA GLY A 87 -10.45 -10.57 -14.96
C GLY A 87 -11.44 -10.01 -13.94
N SER A 88 -11.00 -9.11 -13.08
CA SER A 88 -11.81 -8.63 -11.97
C SER A 88 -12.91 -7.68 -12.46
N PRO A 89 -14.19 -7.95 -12.15
CA PRO A 89 -15.31 -7.19 -12.70
C PRO A 89 -15.53 -5.84 -12.03
N SER A 90 -14.92 -5.58 -10.88
CA SER A 90 -15.14 -4.35 -10.12
C SER A 90 -13.98 -4.02 -9.17
N ILE A 91 -13.90 -2.77 -8.75
CA ILE A 91 -12.94 -2.31 -7.73
C ILE A 91 -13.14 -3.07 -6.41
N ASP A 92 -14.36 -3.42 -6.04
CA ASP A 92 -14.63 -4.19 -4.81
C ASP A 92 -14.09 -5.62 -4.91
N SER A 93 -14.21 -6.26 -6.07
CA SER A 93 -13.56 -7.55 -6.31
C SER A 93 -12.03 -7.44 -6.21
N MET A 94 -11.44 -6.37 -6.75
CA MET A 94 -10.01 -6.13 -6.66
C MET A 94 -9.55 -5.89 -5.21
N ARG A 95 -10.36 -5.21 -4.37
CA ARG A 95 -10.12 -5.10 -2.92
C ARG A 95 -10.13 -6.45 -2.22
N GLY A 96 -11.02 -7.35 -2.62
CA GLY A 96 -11.06 -8.72 -2.11
C GLY A 96 -9.75 -9.47 -2.42
N ILE A 97 -9.27 -9.37 -3.65
CA ILE A 97 -7.99 -9.96 -4.08
C ILE A 97 -6.82 -9.35 -3.29
N GLU A 98 -6.81 -8.03 -3.10
CA GLU A 98 -5.80 -7.32 -2.30
C GLU A 98 -5.78 -7.84 -0.85
N GLY A 99 -6.95 -7.98 -0.23
CA GLY A 99 -7.09 -8.49 1.13
C GLY A 99 -6.58 -9.94 1.25
N ALA A 100 -6.90 -10.81 0.29
CA ALA A 100 -6.38 -12.18 0.23
C ALA A 100 -4.85 -12.19 0.10
N ALA A 101 -4.29 -11.38 -0.80
CA ALA A 101 -2.85 -11.27 -0.96
C ALA A 101 -2.14 -10.73 0.29
N ALA A 102 -2.73 -9.75 0.96
CA ALA A 102 -2.21 -9.23 2.22
C ALA A 102 -2.21 -10.30 3.32
N SER A 103 -3.26 -11.12 3.40
CA SER A 103 -3.32 -12.25 4.34
C SER A 103 -2.18 -13.25 4.08
N VAL A 104 -1.98 -13.67 2.84
CA VAL A 104 -0.88 -14.58 2.44
C VAL A 104 0.48 -13.97 2.80
N TYR A 105 0.71 -12.71 2.48
CA TYR A 105 1.96 -12.02 2.74
C TYR A 105 2.27 -11.92 4.24
N PHE A 106 1.30 -11.42 5.04
CA PHE A 106 1.51 -11.22 6.47
C PHE A 106 1.57 -12.52 7.27
N ALA A 107 1.02 -13.62 6.77
CA ALA A 107 1.21 -14.93 7.36
C ALA A 107 2.69 -15.40 7.34
N GLN A 108 3.47 -14.90 6.38
CA GLN A 108 4.90 -15.23 6.26
C GLN A 108 5.81 -14.17 6.90
N PHE A 109 5.26 -13.08 7.43
CA PHE A 109 6.05 -11.91 7.79
C PHE A 109 7.07 -12.19 8.89
N ASP A 110 6.74 -13.02 9.86
CA ASP A 110 7.64 -13.42 10.94
C ASP A 110 8.90 -14.11 10.41
N HIS A 111 8.76 -14.99 9.42
CA HIS A 111 9.88 -15.68 8.76
C HIS A 111 10.83 -14.76 7.98
N MET A 112 10.40 -13.53 7.70
CA MET A 112 11.22 -12.53 7.01
C MET A 112 11.99 -11.62 7.96
N LEU A 113 11.68 -11.66 9.27
CA LEU A 113 12.40 -10.91 10.28
C LEU A 113 13.79 -11.54 10.49
N ARG A 114 14.83 -10.70 10.53
CA ARG A 114 16.21 -11.15 10.71
C ARG A 114 16.69 -11.14 12.16
N SER A 115 15.90 -10.54 13.05
CA SER A 115 16.24 -10.41 14.46
C SER A 115 15.33 -11.30 15.29
N GLU A 116 15.91 -12.18 16.07
CA GLU A 116 15.21 -13.04 17.03
C GLU A 116 14.57 -12.25 18.20
N ALA A 117 15.00 -10.99 18.38
CA ALA A 117 14.44 -10.11 19.41
C ALA A 117 13.00 -9.65 19.10
N PHE A 118 12.53 -9.81 17.86
CA PHE A 118 11.22 -9.33 17.44
C PHE A 118 10.40 -10.47 16.85
N THR A 119 9.11 -10.47 17.20
CA THR A 119 8.15 -11.43 16.66
C THR A 119 6.97 -10.73 16.01
N PHE A 120 6.39 -11.37 15.00
CA PHE A 120 5.22 -10.86 14.31
C PHE A 120 4.17 -11.96 14.17
N THR A 121 3.04 -11.81 14.84
CA THR A 121 1.94 -12.78 14.77
C THR A 121 0.82 -12.33 13.81
N VAL A 122 0.44 -11.06 13.89
CA VAL A 122 -0.65 -10.49 13.08
C VAL A 122 -0.46 -8.99 12.89
N ARG A 123 -0.90 -8.48 11.75
CA ARG A 123 -0.89 -7.05 11.48
C ARG A 123 -1.95 -6.32 12.31
N SER A 124 -1.53 -5.51 13.28
CA SER A 124 -2.38 -4.61 14.08
C SER A 124 -1.97 -3.15 13.86
N ARG A 125 -2.96 -2.25 13.68
CA ARG A 125 -2.72 -0.86 13.29
C ARG A 125 -3.09 0.16 14.37
N ARG A 126 -4.21 -0.04 15.04
CA ARG A 126 -4.77 0.91 16.01
C ARG A 126 -5.41 0.17 17.18
N PRO A 127 -4.71 0.02 18.31
CA PRO A 127 -3.29 0.31 18.49
C PRO A 127 -2.38 -0.76 17.87
N PRO A 128 -1.10 -0.45 17.56
CA PRO A 128 -0.09 -1.46 17.24
C PRO A 128 0.19 -2.28 18.51
N ARG A 129 0.17 -3.62 18.39
CA ARG A 129 0.24 -4.52 19.55
C ARG A 129 1.65 -5.04 19.85
N ASN A 130 2.61 -4.77 18.98
CA ASN A 130 4.03 -5.10 19.18
C ASN A 130 4.92 -4.08 18.44
N GLU A 131 6.21 -4.17 18.67
CA GLU A 131 7.22 -3.24 18.16
C GLU A 131 7.25 -3.22 16.64
N VAL A 132 7.16 -4.39 15.99
CA VAL A 132 7.14 -4.52 14.52
C VAL A 132 5.93 -3.78 13.93
N ASN A 133 4.75 -3.95 14.54
CA ASN A 133 3.54 -3.24 14.13
C ASN A 133 3.65 -1.71 14.36
N ALA A 134 4.34 -1.29 15.43
CA ALA A 134 4.59 0.12 15.69
C ALA A 134 5.51 0.72 14.63
N VAL A 135 6.62 0.07 14.31
CA VAL A 135 7.55 0.49 13.24
C VAL A 135 6.86 0.53 11.88
N LEU A 136 6.12 -0.51 11.50
CA LEU A 136 5.36 -0.54 10.26
C LEU A 136 4.36 0.63 10.18
N SER A 137 3.64 0.91 11.27
CA SER A 137 2.66 1.99 11.31
C SER A 137 3.33 3.35 11.20
N PHE A 138 4.50 3.53 11.82
CA PHE A 138 5.30 4.75 11.75
C PHE A 138 5.84 4.98 10.33
N VAL A 139 6.47 3.97 9.72
CA VAL A 139 7.01 4.05 8.36
C VAL A 139 5.89 4.33 7.34
N TYR A 140 4.75 3.67 7.45
CA TYR A 140 3.61 3.95 6.58
C TYR A 140 3.05 5.37 6.75
N MET A 141 3.07 5.92 7.96
CA MET A 141 2.68 7.31 8.19
C MET A 141 3.66 8.27 7.50
N LEU A 142 4.96 8.03 7.61
CA LEU A 142 5.97 8.83 6.90
C LEU A 142 5.78 8.75 5.39
N LEU A 143 5.68 7.54 4.85
CA LEU A 143 5.45 7.32 3.41
C LEU A 143 4.18 8.04 2.92
N THR A 144 3.09 7.96 3.68
CA THR A 144 1.85 8.67 3.33
C THR A 144 2.10 10.18 3.21
N ARG A 145 2.90 10.77 4.09
CA ARG A 145 3.22 12.20 4.06
C ARG A 145 4.08 12.58 2.85
N GLU A 146 5.07 11.76 2.54
CA GLU A 146 5.92 11.96 1.36
C GLU A 146 5.09 11.90 0.06
N VAL A 147 4.26 10.87 -0.09
CA VAL A 147 3.39 10.73 -1.26
C VAL A 147 2.38 11.88 -1.35
N GLN A 148 1.80 12.29 -0.21
CA GLN A 148 0.91 13.46 -0.16
C GLN A 148 1.62 14.73 -0.63
N SER A 149 2.83 14.97 -0.16
CA SER A 149 3.64 16.12 -0.56
C SER A 149 3.98 16.09 -2.05
N ALA A 150 4.35 14.93 -2.58
CA ALA A 150 4.64 14.75 -4.00
C ALA A 150 3.41 15.04 -4.88
N LEU A 151 2.23 14.54 -4.49
CA LEU A 151 0.97 14.80 -5.21
C LEU A 151 0.63 16.28 -5.25
N GLU A 152 0.75 16.97 -4.11
CA GLU A 152 0.51 18.42 -4.03
C GLU A 152 1.50 19.21 -4.89
N THR A 153 2.76 18.78 -4.95
CA THR A 153 3.79 19.42 -5.77
C THR A 153 3.47 19.37 -7.27
N VAL A 154 2.90 18.25 -7.74
CA VAL A 154 2.50 18.13 -9.15
C VAL A 154 1.08 18.65 -9.42
N GLY A 155 0.39 19.19 -8.42
CA GLY A 155 -0.91 19.83 -8.55
C GLY A 155 -2.11 18.88 -8.49
N LEU A 156 -1.92 17.62 -8.04
CA LEU A 156 -3.01 16.67 -7.77
C LEU A 156 -3.57 16.83 -6.36
N ASP A 157 -4.83 16.51 -6.19
CA ASP A 157 -5.46 16.44 -4.88
C ASP A 157 -5.19 15.07 -4.23
N PRO A 158 -4.44 15.02 -3.12
CA PRO A 158 -4.13 13.76 -2.45
C PRO A 158 -5.34 13.08 -1.80
N ALA A 159 -6.47 13.78 -1.62
CA ALA A 159 -7.70 13.20 -1.07
C ALA A 159 -8.55 12.49 -2.14
N ALA A 160 -8.33 12.78 -3.42
CA ALA A 160 -9.11 12.28 -4.54
C ALA A 160 -8.54 10.95 -5.09
N GLY A 161 -8.77 9.84 -4.39
CA GLY A 161 -8.30 8.49 -4.72
C GLY A 161 -9.30 7.65 -5.52
N TYR A 162 -8.83 6.51 -6.01
CA TYR A 162 -9.57 5.56 -6.84
C TYR A 162 -9.88 4.25 -6.08
N LEU A 163 -8.91 3.72 -5.35
CA LEU A 163 -9.04 2.47 -4.58
C LEU A 163 -9.69 2.73 -3.21
N HIS A 164 -9.14 3.69 -2.47
CA HIS A 164 -9.65 4.03 -1.15
C HIS A 164 -10.86 4.95 -1.25
N THR A 165 -11.94 4.58 -0.55
CA THR A 165 -13.16 5.39 -0.48
C THR A 165 -12.88 6.82 -0.02
N LEU A 166 -13.46 7.79 -0.70
CA LEU A 166 -13.37 9.20 -0.33
C LEU A 166 -13.97 9.43 1.06
N ARG A 167 -13.22 10.09 1.93
CA ARG A 167 -13.66 10.47 3.28
C ARG A 167 -13.01 11.80 3.67
N PRO A 168 -13.74 12.69 4.38
CA PRO A 168 -13.15 13.92 4.89
C PRO A 168 -11.86 13.66 5.70
N GLY A 169 -10.82 14.42 5.41
CA GLY A 169 -9.51 14.31 6.07
C GLY A 169 -8.66 13.08 5.71
N ARG A 170 -9.13 12.24 4.78
CA ARG A 170 -8.37 11.06 4.32
C ARG A 170 -7.62 11.36 3.02
N PRO A 171 -6.30 11.20 2.98
CA PRO A 171 -5.53 11.37 1.74
C PRO A 171 -5.63 10.10 0.87
N SER A 172 -6.81 9.86 0.28
CA SER A 172 -7.14 8.59 -0.40
C SER A 172 -6.21 8.29 -1.56
N LEU A 173 -5.84 9.27 -2.40
CA LEU A 173 -4.90 9.04 -3.50
C LEU A 173 -3.48 8.76 -3.00
N ALA A 174 -3.05 9.44 -1.93
CA ALA A 174 -1.75 9.13 -1.34
C ALA A 174 -1.72 7.71 -0.78
N LEU A 175 -2.81 7.25 -0.16
CA LEU A 175 -2.93 5.87 0.30
C LEU A 175 -2.95 4.86 -0.86
N ASP A 176 -3.58 5.22 -2.00
CA ASP A 176 -3.61 4.38 -3.19
C ASP A 176 -2.20 4.17 -3.74
N LEU A 177 -1.46 5.26 -3.97
CA LEU A 177 -0.13 5.19 -4.57
C LEU A 177 0.90 4.51 -3.66
N MET A 178 0.77 4.66 -2.34
CA MET A 178 1.69 3.98 -1.42
C MET A 178 1.49 2.45 -1.37
N GLU A 179 0.37 1.93 -1.90
CA GLU A 179 0.14 0.48 -1.92
C GLU A 179 1.22 -0.29 -2.68
N GLU A 180 1.81 0.29 -3.72
CA GLU A 180 2.93 -0.34 -4.44
C GLU A 180 4.18 -0.52 -3.58
N LEU A 181 4.37 0.36 -2.60
CA LEU A 181 5.55 0.40 -1.72
C LEU A 181 5.33 -0.30 -0.37
N ARG A 182 4.18 -0.96 -0.22
CA ARG A 182 3.70 -1.44 1.07
C ARG A 182 3.83 -2.95 1.27
#